data_d6df2eba629a9fd50f1ec38780580906
#
_entry.id   d6df2eba629a9fd50f1ec38780580906
#
_cell.length_a   1.000
_cell.length_b   1.000
_cell.length_c   1.000
_cell.angle_alpha   90.00
_cell.angle_beta   90.00
_cell.angle_gamma   90.00
#
_symmetry.space_group_name_H-M   'P 1'
#
loop_
_entity.id
_entity.type
_entity.pdbx_description
1 polymer ?
#
loop_
_entity_poly.entity_id
_entity_poly.type
_entity_poly.pdbx_seq_one_letter_code
_entity_poly.pdbx_strand_id
1 'polypeptide(L)'
;PGVDVLVHEATYLEEHADRAEGHLHSTAAGAARTALHLGVRSLALTHFSARLSDVGPSLAESMAVLGGQVPCVTLNDGDRLTVQSDGTVHHLKREDVGWDSRLLVEGRR
;
A
#
# COMPACT_ATOMS: atom_id res chain seq x y z
N PRO A 1 13.84 5.28 8.43
CA PRO A 1 14.43 4.51 7.34
C PRO A 1 14.55 3.02 7.71
N GLY A 2 14.32 2.15 6.75
CA GLY A 2 14.45 0.74 6.99
C GLY A 2 13.24 0.05 7.61
N VAL A 3 12.13 0.73 7.76
CA VAL A 3 10.88 0.08 8.12
C VAL A 3 10.51 -0.91 7.02
N ASP A 4 10.16 -2.14 7.39
CA ASP A 4 9.95 -3.21 6.43
C ASP A 4 8.71 -2.99 5.58
N VAL A 5 7.61 -2.53 6.19
CA VAL A 5 6.39 -2.20 5.46
C VAL A 5 5.66 -1.06 6.17
N LEU A 6 5.23 -0.09 5.37
CA LEU A 6 4.32 0.96 5.81
C LEU A 6 2.92 0.59 5.33
N VAL A 7 1.99 0.47 6.26
CA VAL A 7 0.56 0.33 5.93
C VAL A 7 -0.06 1.71 6.04
N HIS A 8 -0.64 2.19 4.96
CA HIS A 8 -1.14 3.56 4.89
C HIS A 8 -2.50 3.59 4.19
N GLU A 9 -3.39 4.41 4.71
CA GLU A 9 -4.69 4.57 4.09
C GLU A 9 -4.59 5.37 2.79
N ALA A 10 -5.46 5.05 1.83
CA ALA A 10 -5.51 5.67 0.52
C ALA A 10 -6.96 5.84 0.11
N THR A 11 -7.72 6.56 0.94
CA THR A 11 -9.17 6.71 0.76
C THR A 11 -9.53 7.37 -0.56
N TYR A 12 -8.71 8.31 -1.02
CA TYR A 12 -8.98 9.07 -2.24
C TYR A 12 -7.85 8.98 -3.26
N LEU A 13 -8.19 9.23 -4.53
CA LEU A 13 -7.20 9.51 -5.57
C LEU A 13 -6.82 10.99 -5.50
N GLU A 14 -5.68 11.36 -6.08
CA GLU A 14 -5.16 12.73 -6.05
C GLU A 14 -6.14 13.75 -6.65
N GLU A 15 -6.93 13.34 -7.64
CA GLU A 15 -7.96 14.20 -8.23
C GLU A 15 -9.02 14.65 -7.22
N HIS A 16 -9.09 13.97 -6.07
CA HIS A 16 -10.00 14.30 -4.96
C HIS A 16 -9.22 14.73 -3.71
N ALA A 17 -8.03 15.30 -3.89
CA ALA A 17 -7.17 15.71 -2.77
C ALA A 17 -7.86 16.69 -1.83
N ASP A 18 -8.70 17.58 -2.35
CA ASP A 18 -9.46 18.53 -1.54
C ASP A 18 -10.46 17.82 -0.61
N ARG A 19 -11.09 16.73 -1.06
CA ARG A 19 -11.95 15.91 -0.20
C ARG A 19 -11.16 15.15 0.84
N ALA A 20 -10.00 14.60 0.45
CA ALA A 20 -9.12 13.90 1.37
C ALA A 20 -8.73 14.82 2.52
N GLU A 21 -8.29 16.03 2.22
CA GLU A 21 -7.90 17.02 3.20
C GLU A 21 -9.07 17.42 4.10
N GLY A 22 -10.25 17.67 3.51
CA GLY A 22 -11.45 18.04 4.24
C GLY A 22 -11.96 16.97 5.20
N HIS A 23 -11.68 15.70 4.93
CA HIS A 23 -12.07 14.56 5.76
C HIS A 23 -10.91 13.96 6.55
N LEU A 24 -9.74 14.61 6.54
CA LEU A 24 -8.53 14.15 7.24
C LEU A 24 -8.05 12.77 6.75
N HIS A 25 -8.23 12.51 5.45
CA HIS A 25 -7.76 11.30 4.79
C HIS A 25 -6.64 11.63 3.81
N SER A 26 -5.97 10.60 3.35
CA SER A 26 -4.89 10.73 2.38
C SER A 26 -5.33 10.25 1.01
N THR A 27 -4.57 10.66 -0.01
CA THR A 27 -4.67 10.12 -1.37
C THR A 27 -3.66 8.99 -1.55
N ALA A 28 -3.85 8.19 -2.60
CA ALA A 28 -2.87 7.15 -2.94
C ALA A 28 -1.50 7.77 -3.26
N ALA A 29 -1.47 8.86 -3.99
CA ALA A 29 -0.22 9.58 -4.27
C ALA A 29 0.42 10.13 -2.99
N GLY A 30 -0.40 10.64 -2.06
CA GLY A 30 0.09 11.13 -0.77
C GLY A 30 0.73 10.02 0.07
N ALA A 31 0.13 8.84 0.09
CA ALA A 31 0.70 7.68 0.78
C ALA A 31 2.06 7.30 0.18
N ALA A 32 2.17 7.31 -1.15
CA ALA A 32 3.43 7.01 -1.83
C ALA A 32 4.51 8.05 -1.51
N ARG A 33 4.16 9.34 -1.49
CA ARG A 33 5.11 10.40 -1.11
C ARG A 33 5.61 10.21 0.33
N THR A 34 4.72 9.84 1.23
CA THR A 34 5.09 9.54 2.62
C THR A 34 6.06 8.36 2.68
N ALA A 35 5.81 7.30 1.93
CA ALA A 35 6.68 6.14 1.87
C ALA A 35 8.08 6.51 1.40
N LEU A 36 8.19 7.32 0.34
CA LEU A 36 9.48 7.78 -0.16
C LEU A 36 10.21 8.66 0.87
N HIS A 37 9.48 9.57 1.50
CA HIS A 37 10.05 10.48 2.51
C HIS A 37 10.60 9.70 3.70
N LEU A 38 9.89 8.69 4.17
CA LEU A 38 10.30 7.89 5.32
C LEU A 38 11.34 6.81 4.98
N GLY A 39 11.57 6.54 3.69
CA GLY A 39 12.55 5.53 3.28
C GLY A 39 12.14 4.11 3.66
N VAL A 40 10.87 3.80 3.56
CA VAL A 40 10.36 2.45 3.87
C VAL A 40 10.74 1.46 2.77
N ARG A 41 10.78 0.18 3.11
CA ARG A 41 11.16 -0.87 2.16
C ARG A 41 10.00 -1.34 1.29
N SER A 42 8.76 -1.20 1.77
CA SER A 42 7.56 -1.54 1.01
C SER A 42 6.37 -0.74 1.52
N LEU A 43 5.34 -0.62 0.67
CA LEU A 43 4.11 0.12 0.97
C LEU A 43 2.89 -0.77 0.73
N ALA A 44 1.99 -0.80 1.68
CA ALA A 44 0.70 -1.48 1.54
C ALA A 44 -0.42 -0.46 1.73
N LEU A 45 -1.27 -0.32 0.73
CA LEU A 45 -2.39 0.61 0.74
C LEU A 45 -3.65 -0.06 1.24
N THR A 46 -4.41 0.65 2.04
CA THR A 46 -5.67 0.15 2.60
C THR A 46 -6.69 1.28 2.72
N HIS A 47 -7.90 0.98 3.19
CA HIS A 47 -8.95 1.94 3.48
C HIS A 47 -9.32 2.80 2.27
N PHE A 48 -9.89 2.14 1.26
CA PHE A 48 -10.32 2.82 0.03
C PHE A 48 -11.73 3.38 0.19
N SER A 49 -12.01 4.48 -0.52
CA SER A 49 -13.36 5.06 -0.54
C SER A 49 -14.37 4.05 -1.07
N ALA A 50 -15.54 3.99 -0.46
CA ALA A 50 -16.65 3.16 -0.96
C ALA A 50 -17.11 3.57 -2.36
N ARG A 51 -16.74 4.75 -2.83
CA ARG A 51 -17.04 5.24 -4.18
C ARG A 51 -16.14 4.62 -5.24
N LEU A 52 -15.00 4.03 -4.83
CA LEU A 52 -14.09 3.37 -5.76
C LEU A 52 -14.63 1.98 -6.08
N SER A 53 -14.94 1.76 -7.35
CA SER A 53 -15.39 0.44 -7.82
C SER A 53 -14.21 -0.51 -8.05
N ASP A 54 -12.99 0.05 -8.14
CA ASP A 54 -11.76 -0.70 -8.44
C ASP A 54 -10.60 0.01 -7.76
N VAL A 55 -9.73 -0.73 -7.11
CA VAL A 55 -8.52 -0.19 -6.44
C VAL A 55 -7.32 -0.12 -7.38
N GLY A 56 -7.44 -0.63 -8.60
CA GLY A 56 -6.36 -0.58 -9.59
C GLY A 56 -5.83 0.83 -9.83
N PRO A 57 -6.69 1.84 -10.05
CA PRO A 57 -6.23 3.23 -10.21
C PRO A 57 -5.45 3.76 -9.00
N SER A 58 -5.83 3.36 -7.78
CA SER A 58 -5.10 3.77 -6.57
C SER A 58 -3.69 3.18 -6.57
N LEU A 59 -3.56 1.90 -6.91
CA LEU A 59 -2.26 1.25 -7.01
C LEU A 59 -1.41 1.90 -8.10
N ALA A 60 -1.99 2.14 -9.29
CA ALA A 60 -1.27 2.77 -10.39
C ALA A 60 -0.78 4.17 -10.03
N GLU A 61 -1.60 4.95 -9.34
CA GLU A 61 -1.23 6.30 -8.90
C GLU A 61 -0.06 6.27 -7.94
N SER A 62 -0.08 5.38 -6.94
CA SER A 62 1.01 5.22 -6.00
C SER A 62 2.29 4.73 -6.68
N MET A 63 2.19 3.75 -7.57
CA MET A 63 3.35 3.21 -8.28
C MET A 63 4.02 4.26 -9.18
N ALA A 64 3.23 5.15 -9.78
CA ALA A 64 3.77 6.25 -10.59
C ALA A 64 4.63 7.18 -9.73
N VAL A 65 4.19 7.49 -8.51
CA VAL A 65 4.97 8.33 -7.57
C VAL A 65 6.22 7.60 -7.10
N LEU A 66 6.10 6.30 -6.79
CA LEU A 66 7.22 5.51 -6.28
C LEU A 66 8.32 5.27 -7.31
N GLY A 67 8.00 5.27 -8.60
CA GLY A 67 8.97 5.17 -9.66
C GLY A 67 9.82 3.89 -9.63
N GLY A 68 9.27 2.80 -9.12
CA GLY A 68 9.96 1.52 -9.01
C GLY A 68 10.92 1.41 -7.82
N GLN A 69 11.02 2.45 -6.99
CA GLN A 69 11.94 2.45 -5.84
C GLN A 69 11.43 1.63 -4.66
N VAL A 70 10.11 1.54 -4.51
CA VAL A 70 9.47 0.88 -3.37
C VAL A 70 8.35 -0.01 -3.90
N PRO A 71 8.36 -1.31 -3.61
CA PRO A 71 7.25 -2.18 -3.98
C PRO A 71 5.98 -1.78 -3.23
N CYS A 72 4.85 -1.89 -3.92
CA CYS A 72 3.56 -1.46 -3.40
C CYS A 72 2.46 -2.46 -3.72
N VAL A 73 1.59 -2.71 -2.76
CA VAL A 73 0.40 -3.55 -2.95
C VAL A 73 -0.83 -2.86 -2.38
N THR A 74 -2.00 -3.30 -2.82
CA THR A 74 -3.27 -2.93 -2.22
C THR A 74 -3.76 -4.08 -1.36
N LEU A 75 -4.27 -3.76 -0.17
CA LEU A 75 -4.83 -4.75 0.74
C LEU A 75 -6.35 -4.69 0.65
N ASN A 76 -6.96 -5.84 0.40
CA ASN A 76 -8.41 -6.01 0.47
C ASN A 76 -8.80 -6.54 1.85
N ASP A 77 -10.08 -6.41 2.19
CA ASP A 77 -10.58 -6.94 3.46
C ASP A 77 -10.25 -8.42 3.59
N GLY A 78 -9.69 -8.79 4.73
CA GLY A 78 -9.28 -10.15 5.00
C GLY A 78 -7.88 -10.51 4.56
N ASP A 79 -7.19 -9.65 3.81
CA ASP A 79 -5.79 -9.88 3.45
C ASP A 79 -4.89 -9.78 4.68
N ARG A 80 -3.71 -10.41 4.58
CA ARG A 80 -2.70 -10.38 5.65
C ARG A 80 -1.34 -10.02 5.11
N LEU A 81 -0.53 -9.45 5.98
CA LEU A 81 0.91 -9.27 5.75
C LEU A 81 1.65 -10.08 6.79
N THR A 82 2.68 -10.80 6.37
CA THR A 82 3.60 -11.44 7.30
C THR A 82 4.97 -10.80 7.16
N VAL A 83 5.60 -10.49 8.29
CA VAL A 83 6.92 -9.89 8.33
C VAL A 83 7.82 -10.82 9.10
N GLN A 84 8.85 -11.35 8.44
CA GLN A 84 9.82 -12.25 9.06
C GLN A 84 10.91 -11.45 9.76
N SER A 85 11.65 -12.11 10.65
CA SER A 85 12.69 -11.44 11.44
C SER A 85 13.82 -10.85 10.58
N ASP A 86 14.05 -11.38 9.38
CA ASP A 86 15.03 -10.83 8.43
C ASP A 86 14.49 -9.66 7.60
N GLY A 87 13.23 -9.31 7.77
CA GLY A 87 12.57 -8.24 7.02
C GLY A 87 11.85 -8.68 5.76
N THR A 88 11.81 -9.99 5.47
CA THR A 88 11.02 -10.50 4.34
C THR A 88 9.54 -10.29 4.61
N VAL A 89 8.84 -9.69 3.65
CA VAL A 89 7.41 -9.41 3.76
C VAL A 89 6.65 -10.15 2.67
N HIS A 90 5.63 -10.90 3.08
CA HIS A 90 4.69 -11.55 2.16
C HIS A 90 3.31 -10.92 2.28
N HIS A 91 2.64 -10.75 1.16
CA HIS A 91 1.24 -10.38 1.09
C HIS A 91 0.42 -11.64 0.87
N LEU A 92 -0.45 -11.96 1.83
CA LEU A 92 -1.36 -13.10 1.73
C LEU A 92 -2.72 -12.57 1.33
N LYS A 93 -3.05 -12.78 0.07
CA LYS A 93 -4.33 -12.35 -0.49
C LYS A 93 -5.38 -13.39 -0.15
N ARG A 94 -6.49 -12.95 0.46
CA ARG A 94 -7.60 -13.84 0.80
C ARG A 94 -8.29 -14.35 -0.45
N GLU A 95 -8.42 -15.68 -0.55
CA GLU A 95 -9.16 -16.36 -1.60
C GLU A 95 -10.39 -17.04 -1.01
N ASP A 96 -11.28 -17.58 -1.86
CA ASP A 96 -12.44 -18.35 -1.41
C ASP A 96 -12.02 -19.54 -0.55
N VAL A 97 -10.91 -20.16 -0.93
CA VAL A 97 -10.30 -21.25 -0.17
C VAL A 97 -8.82 -20.93 0.05
N GLY A 98 -8.45 -20.65 1.31
CA GLY A 98 -7.07 -20.40 1.68
C GLY A 98 -6.55 -19.02 1.27
N TRP A 99 -5.29 -18.98 0.91
CA TRP A 99 -4.54 -17.75 0.70
C TRP A 99 -3.65 -17.85 -0.52
N ASP A 100 -3.52 -16.76 -1.27
CA ASP A 100 -2.50 -16.61 -2.30
C ASP A 100 -1.36 -15.79 -1.70
N SER A 101 -0.22 -16.43 -1.45
CA SER A 101 0.92 -15.79 -0.82
C SER A 101 1.89 -15.27 -1.89
N ARG A 102 2.24 -13.99 -1.81
CA ARG A 102 3.18 -13.34 -2.74
C ARG A 102 4.25 -12.58 -1.98
N LEU A 103 5.48 -12.68 -2.46
CA LEU A 103 6.58 -11.91 -1.92
C LEU A 103 6.36 -10.43 -2.25
N LEU A 104 6.39 -9.57 -1.22
CA LEU A 104 6.33 -8.12 -1.40
C LEU A 104 7.74 -7.52 -1.45
N VAL A 105 8.56 -7.86 -0.49
CA VAL A 105 9.95 -7.41 -0.44
C VAL A 105 10.81 -8.46 0.23
N GLU A 106 12.02 -8.71 -0.33
CA GLU A 106 12.97 -9.64 0.24
C GLU A 106 13.60 -9.08 1.51
N GLY A 107 14.03 -9.98 2.39
CA GLY A 107 14.72 -9.63 3.60
C GLY A 107 16.07 -8.95 3.35
N ARG A 108 16.62 -8.38 4.41
CA ARG A 108 17.87 -7.62 4.35
C ARG A 108 19.11 -8.52 4.33
N ARG A 109 18.89 -9.83 4.48
CA ARG A 109 20.00 -10.79 4.57
C ARG A 109 19.92 -11.85 3.50
#